data_63f1ad45ca29c28aef69c3bad02d8e6d
#
_entry.id   63f1ad45ca29c28aef69c3bad02d8e6d
#
_cell.length_a   1.000
_cell.length_b   1.000
_cell.length_c   1.000
_cell.angle_alpha   90.00
_cell.angle_beta   90.00
_cell.angle_gamma   90.00
#
_symmetry.space_group_name_H-M   'P 1'
#
loop_
_entity.id
_entity.type
_entity.pdbx_description
1 polymer ?
#
loop_
_entity_poly.entity_id
_entity_poly.type
_entity_poly.pdbx_seq_one_letter_code
_entity_poly.pdbx_strand_id
1 'polypeptide(L)'
;MNKTLQNLPTTLVLILGLGLAPVLLPTPAYAVDNMSSTDAPDLTSVRAKIKAKDYAGALAELRDLAEDTQQADVYNLLGFTLRKTGDFKTSLTYYTKALELEPEHKAAREYLGELYVETGNIAKAKEQLDVLARLCPGGCEEREDLERAINAKSASN
;
A
#
# COMPACT_ATOMS: atom_id res chain seq x y z
N MET A 1 -0.46 -79.76 20.72
CA MET A 1 0.54 -80.73 21.24
C MET A 1 1.90 -80.06 21.21
N ASN A 2 2.56 -80.11 22.40
CA ASN A 2 3.98 -79.87 22.70
C ASN A 2 4.60 -78.48 22.41
N LYS A 3 4.82 -77.70 23.48
CA LYS A 3 5.99 -77.64 24.41
C LYS A 3 7.32 -77.52 23.67
N THR A 4 8.03 -76.38 23.89
CA THR A 4 9.07 -76.33 24.94
C THR A 4 9.55 -74.91 25.19
N LEU A 5 9.60 -74.57 26.49
CA LEU A 5 10.37 -73.47 27.05
C LEU A 5 11.88 -73.73 26.87
N GLN A 6 12.67 -72.70 26.58
CA GLN A 6 14.06 -72.67 27.01
C GLN A 6 14.47 -71.25 27.41
N ASN A 7 14.84 -71.18 28.72
CA ASN A 7 15.46 -70.07 29.42
C ASN A 7 16.83 -69.73 28.82
N LEU A 8 17.17 -68.46 28.67
CA LEU A 8 18.54 -68.01 28.52
C LEU A 8 18.81 -66.83 29.49
N PRO A 9 20.01 -66.69 29.97
CA PRO A 9 20.29 -65.91 31.17
C PRO A 9 20.51 -64.45 30.89
N THR A 10 20.15 -63.69 31.90
CA THR A 10 20.35 -62.26 32.08
C THR A 10 21.86 -61.90 32.05
N THR A 11 22.34 -61.31 30.99
CA THR A 11 23.67 -60.68 31.01
C THR A 11 23.48 -59.18 31.25
N LEU A 12 23.84 -58.77 32.45
CA LEU A 12 23.86 -57.35 32.87
C LEU A 12 25.06 -56.65 32.17
N VAL A 13 24.79 -55.88 31.15
CA VAL A 13 25.77 -54.98 30.52
C VAL A 13 25.64 -53.60 31.17
N LEU A 14 26.58 -53.26 32.02
CA LEU A 14 26.76 -51.92 32.55
C LEU A 14 27.36 -51.06 31.42
N ILE A 15 26.54 -50.28 30.74
CA ILE A 15 27.01 -49.24 29.83
C ILE A 15 27.18 -47.96 30.64
N LEU A 16 28.47 -47.60 30.91
CA LEU A 16 28.83 -46.26 31.36
C LEU A 16 28.41 -45.27 30.27
N GLY A 17 27.34 -44.54 30.52
CA GLY A 17 26.91 -43.43 29.64
C GLY A 17 27.85 -42.25 29.79
N LEU A 18 28.76 -42.04 28.85
CA LEU A 18 29.34 -40.74 28.63
C LEU A 18 28.21 -39.81 28.12
N GLY A 19 27.77 -38.90 28.97
CA GLY A 19 26.83 -37.88 28.61
C GLY A 19 27.41 -36.92 27.57
N LEU A 20 27.07 -37.10 26.29
CA LEU A 20 27.22 -36.03 25.28
C LEU A 20 26.07 -35.04 25.53
N ALA A 21 26.36 -33.94 26.17
CA ALA A 21 25.47 -32.81 26.19
C ALA A 21 25.31 -32.29 24.74
N PRO A 22 24.07 -32.05 24.26
CA PRO A 22 23.88 -31.41 22.97
C PRO A 22 24.44 -29.99 23.04
N VAL A 23 25.48 -29.71 22.26
CA VAL A 23 25.96 -28.36 22.01
C VAL A 23 24.87 -27.67 21.18
N LEU A 24 24.06 -26.87 21.82
CA LEU A 24 23.18 -25.93 21.16
C LEU A 24 24.06 -24.84 20.50
N LEU A 25 24.35 -25.01 19.22
CA LEU A 25 24.92 -23.94 18.40
C LEU A 25 23.89 -22.83 18.31
N PRO A 26 24.23 -21.58 18.64
CA PRO A 26 23.33 -20.47 18.39
C PRO A 26 23.11 -20.36 16.87
N THR A 27 21.90 -20.61 16.41
CA THR A 27 21.50 -20.24 15.07
C THR A 27 21.63 -18.72 14.95
N PRO A 28 22.34 -18.18 13.93
CA PRO A 28 22.29 -16.77 13.70
C PRO A 28 20.82 -16.41 13.41
N ALA A 29 20.23 -15.67 14.33
CA ALA A 29 18.97 -14.97 14.03
C ALA A 29 19.34 -13.96 12.93
N TYR A 30 19.02 -14.29 11.69
CA TYR A 30 18.92 -13.28 10.66
C TYR A 30 17.77 -12.37 11.11
N ALA A 31 18.15 -11.27 11.75
CA ALA A 31 17.27 -10.13 11.85
C ALA A 31 16.99 -9.74 10.39
N VAL A 32 15.84 -10.15 9.87
CA VAL A 32 15.23 -9.48 8.73
C VAL A 32 14.95 -8.09 9.28
N ASP A 33 15.87 -7.16 9.02
CA ASP A 33 15.59 -5.75 9.15
C ASP A 33 14.40 -5.49 8.22
N ASN A 34 13.21 -5.59 8.78
CA ASN A 34 12.05 -4.93 8.23
C ASN A 34 12.32 -3.43 8.36
N MET A 35 13.13 -2.91 7.45
CA MET A 35 13.18 -1.49 7.17
C MET A 35 11.85 -1.10 6.49
N SER A 36 10.75 -1.30 7.22
CA SER A 36 9.59 -0.48 7.05
C SER A 36 9.99 0.87 7.61
N SER A 37 10.57 1.72 6.80
CA SER A 37 10.68 3.13 7.12
C SER A 37 9.26 3.62 7.39
N THR A 38 8.93 3.78 8.67
CA THR A 38 7.63 4.31 9.12
C THR A 38 7.57 5.81 8.90
N ASP A 39 8.67 6.43 8.49
CA ASP A 39 8.73 7.83 8.19
C ASP A 39 8.13 8.09 6.81
N ALA A 40 7.10 8.94 6.78
CA ALA A 40 6.51 9.39 5.52
C ALA A 40 7.59 10.08 4.66
N PRO A 41 7.65 9.81 3.35
CA PRO A 41 8.64 10.42 2.48
C PRO A 41 8.45 11.94 2.43
N ASP A 42 9.55 12.67 2.31
CA ASP A 42 9.50 14.12 2.10
C ASP A 42 9.01 14.42 0.67
N LEU A 43 7.80 14.89 0.56
CA LEU A 43 7.15 15.25 -0.71
C LEU A 43 7.26 16.74 -1.06
N THR A 44 8.07 17.50 -0.33
CA THR A 44 8.20 18.96 -0.52
C THR A 44 8.69 19.30 -1.92
N SER A 45 9.73 18.62 -2.40
CA SER A 45 10.28 18.81 -3.76
C SER A 45 9.27 18.48 -4.84
N VAL A 46 8.58 17.34 -4.71
CA VAL A 46 7.53 16.89 -5.63
C VAL A 46 6.40 17.92 -5.71
N ARG A 47 5.89 18.40 -4.58
CA ARG A 47 4.83 19.41 -4.52
C ARG A 47 5.26 20.73 -5.14
N ALA A 48 6.52 21.13 -4.96
CA ALA A 48 7.08 22.33 -5.61
C ALA A 48 7.11 22.18 -7.14
N LYS A 49 7.54 21.04 -7.67
CA LYS A 49 7.53 20.73 -9.11
C LYS A 49 6.11 20.73 -9.69
N ILE A 50 5.16 20.09 -9.01
CA ILE A 50 3.74 20.10 -9.40
C ILE A 50 3.20 21.53 -9.47
N LYS A 51 3.49 22.36 -8.45
CA LYS A 51 3.09 23.78 -8.43
C LYS A 51 3.71 24.57 -9.58
N ALA A 52 4.95 24.26 -9.95
CA ALA A 52 5.64 24.84 -11.10
C ALA A 52 5.17 24.25 -12.46
N LYS A 53 4.26 23.26 -12.44
CA LYS A 53 3.82 22.47 -13.62
C LYS A 53 4.94 21.67 -14.28
N ASP A 54 6.04 21.45 -13.59
CA ASP A 54 7.09 20.50 -13.99
C ASP A 54 6.64 19.06 -13.68
N TYR A 55 5.67 18.60 -14.45
CA TYR A 55 5.11 17.25 -14.25
C TYR A 55 6.11 16.16 -14.61
N ALA A 56 7.02 16.40 -15.55
CA ALA A 56 8.05 15.43 -15.92
C ALA A 56 9.03 15.21 -14.76
N GLY A 57 9.53 16.28 -14.15
CA GLY A 57 10.40 16.22 -12.99
C GLY A 57 9.70 15.64 -11.76
N ALA A 58 8.41 15.96 -11.54
CA ALA A 58 7.62 15.37 -10.47
C ALA A 58 7.44 13.85 -10.65
N LEU A 59 7.13 13.39 -11.88
CA LEU A 59 6.96 11.96 -12.18
C LEU A 59 8.25 11.16 -11.98
N ALA A 60 9.41 11.70 -12.36
CA ALA A 60 10.68 11.03 -12.16
C ALA A 60 10.92 10.78 -10.67
N GLU A 61 10.84 11.82 -9.84
CA GLU A 61 11.05 11.73 -8.41
C GLU A 61 10.00 10.84 -7.70
N LEU A 62 8.73 10.93 -8.10
CA LEU A 62 7.68 10.08 -7.54
C LEU A 62 7.86 8.59 -7.87
N ARG A 63 8.42 8.25 -9.03
CA ARG A 63 8.71 6.86 -9.40
C ARG A 63 9.82 6.29 -8.53
N ASP A 64 10.89 7.08 -8.32
CA ASP A 64 11.99 6.68 -7.43
C ASP A 64 11.46 6.46 -6.00
N LEU A 65 10.64 7.38 -5.48
CA LEU A 65 10.00 7.22 -4.17
C LEU A 65 9.08 5.98 -4.10
N ALA A 66 8.37 5.65 -5.16
CA ALA A 66 7.47 4.49 -5.19
C ALA A 66 8.21 3.14 -5.18
N GLU A 67 9.50 3.10 -5.50
CA GLU A 67 10.34 1.91 -5.36
C GLU A 67 10.67 1.64 -3.88
N ASP A 68 10.82 2.70 -3.09
CA ASP A 68 11.29 2.62 -1.70
C ASP A 68 10.16 2.59 -0.68
N THR A 69 8.93 2.99 -1.06
CA THR A 69 7.82 3.14 -0.10
C THR A 69 6.47 2.70 -0.64
N GLN A 70 5.61 2.23 0.27
CA GLN A 70 4.21 1.91 0.01
C GLN A 70 3.29 2.96 0.67
N GLN A 71 3.57 4.25 0.46
CA GLN A 71 2.79 5.35 1.03
C GLN A 71 1.70 5.84 0.07
N ALA A 72 0.47 5.95 0.56
CA ALA A 72 -0.70 6.34 -0.25
C ALA A 72 -0.51 7.71 -0.92
N ASP A 73 0.12 8.67 -0.23
CA ASP A 73 0.42 10.01 -0.75
C ASP A 73 1.29 9.98 -2.01
N VAL A 74 2.28 9.07 -2.09
CA VAL A 74 3.16 8.92 -3.27
C VAL A 74 2.33 8.49 -4.47
N TYR A 75 1.50 7.45 -4.30
CA TYR A 75 0.63 6.95 -5.37
C TYR A 75 -0.48 7.94 -5.74
N ASN A 76 -1.01 8.69 -4.78
CA ASN A 76 -1.96 9.77 -5.05
C ASN A 76 -1.33 10.86 -5.94
N LEU A 77 -0.10 11.30 -5.63
CA LEU A 77 0.60 12.32 -6.43
C LEU A 77 1.05 11.79 -7.79
N LEU A 78 1.40 10.50 -7.94
CA LEU A 78 1.60 9.86 -9.24
C LEU A 78 0.32 9.93 -10.08
N GLY A 79 -0.81 9.54 -9.50
CA GLY A 79 -2.12 9.64 -10.14
C GLY A 79 -2.44 11.07 -10.58
N PHE A 80 -2.26 12.04 -9.67
CA PHE A 80 -2.49 13.46 -9.96
C PHE A 80 -1.64 13.97 -11.13
N THR A 81 -0.33 13.69 -11.07
CA THR A 81 0.62 14.19 -12.08
C THR A 81 0.33 13.59 -13.46
N LEU A 82 0.01 12.29 -13.52
CA LEU A 82 -0.37 11.61 -14.77
C LEU A 82 -1.71 12.14 -15.32
N ARG A 83 -2.70 12.41 -14.46
CA ARG A 83 -3.95 13.04 -14.88
C ARG A 83 -3.71 14.40 -15.50
N LYS A 84 -2.84 15.23 -14.90
CA LYS A 84 -2.49 16.56 -15.45
C LYS A 84 -1.75 16.49 -16.79
N THR A 85 -1.10 15.38 -17.10
CA THR A 85 -0.47 15.13 -18.41
C THR A 85 -1.37 14.38 -19.40
N GLY A 86 -2.59 14.01 -19.01
CA GLY A 86 -3.57 13.33 -19.86
C GLY A 86 -3.48 11.80 -19.90
N ASP A 87 -2.56 11.19 -19.16
CA ASP A 87 -2.51 9.73 -19.03
C ASP A 87 -3.52 9.23 -17.97
N PHE A 88 -4.80 9.34 -18.35
CA PHE A 88 -5.91 8.97 -17.46
C PHE A 88 -5.93 7.50 -17.10
N LYS A 89 -5.46 6.63 -18.00
CA LYS A 89 -5.44 5.18 -17.74
C LYS A 89 -4.47 4.82 -16.62
N THR A 90 -3.24 5.30 -16.71
CA THR A 90 -2.23 5.04 -15.70
C THR A 90 -2.54 5.80 -14.40
N SER A 91 -3.08 7.01 -14.49
CA SER A 91 -3.56 7.78 -13.35
C SER A 91 -4.60 7.00 -12.53
N LEU A 92 -5.60 6.38 -13.19
CA LEU A 92 -6.59 5.54 -12.51
C LEU A 92 -5.94 4.41 -11.71
N THR A 93 -4.93 3.75 -12.26
CA THR A 93 -4.22 2.67 -11.56
C THR A 93 -3.57 3.18 -10.28
N TYR A 94 -2.93 4.33 -10.31
CA TYR A 94 -2.25 4.88 -9.15
C TYR A 94 -3.21 5.40 -8.08
N TYR A 95 -4.33 6.04 -8.45
CA TYR A 95 -5.36 6.40 -7.47
C TYR A 95 -5.98 5.17 -6.81
N THR A 96 -6.22 4.11 -7.59
CA THR A 96 -6.70 2.84 -7.05
C THR A 96 -5.70 2.28 -6.04
N LYS A 97 -4.40 2.29 -6.37
CA LYS A 97 -3.33 1.84 -5.46
C LYS A 97 -3.27 2.68 -4.17
N ALA A 98 -3.40 4.00 -4.28
CA ALA A 98 -3.46 4.87 -3.10
C ALA A 98 -4.63 4.50 -2.18
N LEU A 99 -5.81 4.22 -2.75
CA LEU A 99 -7.01 3.85 -2.00
C LEU A 99 -7.03 2.39 -1.51
N GLU A 100 -6.23 1.50 -2.10
CA GLU A 100 -5.96 0.17 -1.55
C GLU A 100 -5.12 0.25 -0.29
N LEU A 101 -4.15 1.17 -0.26
CA LEU A 101 -3.28 1.40 0.90
C LEU A 101 -4.00 2.18 2.01
N GLU A 102 -4.75 3.20 1.63
CA GLU A 102 -5.49 4.07 2.54
C GLU A 102 -6.90 4.35 2.00
N PRO A 103 -7.90 3.50 2.36
CA PRO A 103 -9.26 3.63 1.85
C PRO A 103 -9.95 4.96 2.18
N GLU A 104 -9.51 5.65 3.24
CA GLU A 104 -10.06 6.93 3.70
C GLU A 104 -9.25 8.15 3.23
N HIS A 105 -8.30 7.98 2.32
CA HIS A 105 -7.47 9.06 1.79
C HIS A 105 -8.31 10.07 0.98
N LYS A 106 -8.69 11.17 1.61
CA LYS A 106 -9.64 12.15 1.05
C LYS A 106 -9.19 12.75 -0.27
N ALA A 107 -7.92 13.18 -0.36
CA ALA A 107 -7.39 13.75 -1.60
C ALA A 107 -7.37 12.73 -2.76
N ALA A 108 -7.10 11.45 -2.50
CA ALA A 108 -7.17 10.42 -3.53
C ALA A 108 -8.61 10.17 -4.00
N ARG A 109 -9.60 10.27 -3.09
CA ARG A 109 -11.02 10.20 -3.44
C ARG A 109 -11.46 11.37 -4.31
N GLU A 110 -11.06 12.59 -3.94
CA GLU A 110 -11.31 13.80 -4.72
C GLU A 110 -10.72 13.68 -6.14
N TYR A 111 -9.42 13.43 -6.25
CA TYR A 111 -8.74 13.39 -7.54
C TYR A 111 -9.18 12.24 -8.44
N LEU A 112 -9.53 11.08 -7.87
CA LEU A 112 -10.18 10.00 -8.61
C LEU A 112 -11.56 10.43 -9.12
N GLY A 113 -12.33 11.13 -8.29
CA GLY A 113 -13.62 11.70 -8.67
C GLY A 113 -13.47 12.69 -9.84
N GLU A 114 -12.49 13.61 -9.76
CA GLU A 114 -12.19 14.54 -10.85
C GLU A 114 -11.74 13.83 -12.14
N LEU A 115 -10.93 12.76 -12.03
CA LEU A 115 -10.59 11.90 -13.17
C LEU A 115 -11.85 11.34 -13.85
N TYR A 116 -12.83 10.89 -13.06
CA TYR A 116 -14.08 10.39 -13.60
C TYR A 116 -14.92 11.51 -14.24
N VAL A 117 -14.90 12.73 -13.71
CA VAL A 117 -15.54 13.90 -14.34
C VAL A 117 -14.88 14.20 -15.68
N GLU A 118 -13.55 14.26 -15.75
CA GLU A 118 -12.79 14.54 -16.98
C GLU A 118 -13.04 13.48 -18.06
N THR A 119 -13.14 12.21 -17.66
CA THR A 119 -13.40 11.08 -18.58
C THR A 119 -14.91 10.84 -18.85
N GLY A 120 -15.79 11.68 -18.31
CA GLY A 120 -17.25 11.62 -18.55
C GLY A 120 -18.02 10.59 -17.72
N ASN A 121 -17.35 9.92 -16.77
CA ASN A 121 -18.03 8.92 -15.90
C ASN A 121 -18.59 9.56 -14.63
N ILE A 122 -19.63 10.39 -14.82
CA ILE A 122 -20.22 11.16 -13.71
C ILE A 122 -20.80 10.26 -12.60
N ALA A 123 -21.28 9.06 -12.96
CA ALA A 123 -21.80 8.13 -11.95
C ALA A 123 -20.72 7.72 -10.95
N LYS A 124 -19.52 7.34 -11.44
CA LYS A 124 -18.39 7.01 -10.58
C LYS A 124 -17.83 8.21 -9.82
N ALA A 125 -17.89 9.41 -10.40
CA ALA A 125 -17.50 10.62 -9.68
C ALA A 125 -18.42 10.85 -8.46
N LYS A 126 -19.72 10.66 -8.61
CA LYS A 126 -20.69 10.74 -7.51
C LYS A 126 -20.46 9.69 -6.43
N GLU A 127 -20.07 8.46 -6.80
CA GLU A 127 -19.69 7.44 -5.81
C GLU A 127 -18.52 7.91 -4.91
N GLN A 128 -17.51 8.59 -5.50
CA GLN A 128 -16.41 9.17 -4.69
C GLN A 128 -16.93 10.31 -3.80
N LEU A 129 -17.80 11.15 -4.32
CA LEU A 129 -18.42 12.23 -3.53
C LEU A 129 -19.22 11.69 -2.35
N ASP A 130 -19.96 10.60 -2.53
CA ASP A 130 -20.72 9.94 -1.46
C ASP A 130 -19.79 9.37 -0.37
N VAL A 131 -18.60 8.87 -0.76
CA VAL A 131 -17.58 8.46 0.23
C VAL A 131 -17.06 9.67 1.01
N LEU A 132 -16.70 10.75 0.32
CA LEU A 132 -16.24 11.99 0.96
C LEU A 132 -17.29 12.59 1.90
N ALA A 133 -18.58 12.52 1.54
CA ALA A 133 -19.66 12.97 2.40
C ALA A 133 -19.75 12.19 3.73
N ARG A 134 -19.38 10.91 3.72
CA ARG A 134 -19.30 10.09 4.94
C ARG A 134 -18.03 10.36 5.75
N LEU A 135 -16.90 10.60 5.07
CA LEU A 135 -15.61 10.88 5.73
C LEU A 135 -15.57 12.25 6.39
N CYS A 136 -16.26 13.24 5.82
CA CYS A 136 -16.33 14.58 6.36
C CYS A 136 -17.78 15.12 6.32
N PRO A 137 -18.65 14.67 7.24
CA PRO A 137 -20.07 15.06 7.24
C PRO A 137 -20.29 16.55 7.49
N GLY A 138 -19.34 17.22 8.15
CA GLY A 138 -19.33 18.67 8.37
C GLY A 138 -18.82 19.51 7.18
N GLY A 139 -18.40 18.87 6.09
CA GLY A 139 -17.73 19.51 4.95
C GLY A 139 -16.22 19.38 5.03
N CYS A 140 -15.55 19.38 3.89
CA CYS A 140 -14.10 19.48 3.72
C CYS A 140 -13.80 19.94 2.30
N GLU A 141 -12.59 20.47 2.10
CA GLU A 141 -12.16 21.02 0.79
C GLU A 141 -12.32 20.00 -0.33
N GLU A 142 -11.88 18.76 -0.11
CA GLU A 142 -11.92 17.69 -1.11
C GLU A 142 -13.35 17.35 -1.56
N ARG A 143 -14.30 17.37 -0.64
CA ARG A 143 -15.72 17.17 -0.95
C ARG A 143 -16.27 18.31 -1.77
N GLU A 144 -16.00 19.56 -1.36
CA GLU A 144 -16.51 20.77 -2.03
C GLU A 144 -15.92 20.92 -3.44
N ASP A 145 -14.64 20.57 -3.62
CA ASP A 145 -13.95 20.65 -4.90
C ASP A 145 -14.52 19.63 -5.90
N LEU A 146 -14.72 18.38 -5.46
CA LEU A 146 -15.32 17.36 -6.31
C LEU A 146 -16.79 17.69 -6.65
N GLU A 147 -17.57 18.18 -5.69
CA GLU A 147 -18.96 18.60 -5.93
C GLU A 147 -19.01 19.72 -6.98
N ARG A 148 -18.10 20.70 -6.87
CA ARG A 148 -17.95 21.79 -7.83
C ARG A 148 -17.60 21.28 -9.22
N ALA A 149 -16.68 20.33 -9.33
CA ALA A 149 -16.28 19.73 -10.60
C ALA A 149 -17.44 18.98 -11.29
N ILE A 150 -18.21 18.19 -10.52
CA ILE A 150 -19.39 17.47 -11.04
C ILE A 150 -20.45 18.44 -11.54
N ASN A 151 -20.74 19.50 -10.78
CA ASN A 151 -21.78 20.47 -11.12
C ASN A 151 -21.38 21.28 -12.38
N ALA A 152 -20.12 21.69 -12.49
CA ALA A 152 -19.61 22.38 -13.67
C ALA A 152 -19.73 21.53 -14.94
N LYS A 153 -19.42 20.24 -14.86
CA LYS A 153 -19.56 19.31 -15.99
C LYS A 153 -21.02 19.09 -16.39
N SER A 154 -21.90 19.00 -15.41
CA SER A 154 -23.34 18.80 -15.65
C SER A 154 -23.99 20.03 -16.32
N ALA A 155 -23.50 21.24 -16.05
CA ALA A 155 -23.99 22.47 -16.64
C ALA A 155 -23.48 22.69 -18.08
N SER A 156 -22.44 21.99 -18.51
CA SER A 156 -21.81 22.10 -19.85
C SER A 156 -22.35 21.08 -20.87
N ASN A 157 -23.21 20.16 -20.45
CA ASN A 157 -23.87 19.16 -21.30
C ASN A 157 -25.33 19.54 -21.57
#